data_3180d67901284647874f706dd4781041
#
_entry.id   3180d67901284647874f706dd4781041
#
_cell.length_a   1.000
_cell.length_b   1.000
_cell.length_c   1.000
_cell.angle_alpha   90.00
_cell.angle_beta   90.00
_cell.angle_gamma   90.00
#
_symmetry.space_group_name_H-M   'P 1'
#
loop_
_entity.id
_entity.type
_entity.pdbx_description
1 polymer ?
#
loop_
_entity_poly.entity_id
_entity_poly.type
_entity_poly.pdbx_seq_one_letter_code
_entity_poly.pdbx_strand_id
1 'polypeptide(L)'
;MYIRKLELNDLESVRVFTDKGIGKNYFSAEELRANFEKSSFAGVMCSFVLVDDADQIMGLRLAYPPGAWSKGKGNKLRPDLWNVPIEKVGYFQSLFLSDEAQGLGFGPKLSDAAILAFKELGALAVVTHAWKESPNNSSIKYLKRFGFEIIATHKHYWIDVDYECSLDGKPCKCTAEEMIKYL
;
A
#
# COMPACT_ATOMS: atom_id res chain seq x y z
N MET A 1 2.22 0.13 -21.39
CA MET A 1 2.35 0.06 -19.92
C MET A 1 2.48 -1.39 -19.48
N TYR A 2 3.39 -1.71 -18.56
CA TYR A 2 3.59 -3.05 -18.01
C TYR A 2 3.96 -2.98 -16.51
N ILE A 3 3.78 -4.11 -15.81
CA ILE A 3 4.05 -4.23 -14.36
C ILE A 3 5.37 -4.96 -14.18
N ARG A 4 6.23 -4.43 -13.31
CA ARG A 4 7.48 -5.07 -12.87
C ARG A 4 7.70 -4.89 -11.38
N LYS A 5 8.64 -5.63 -10.82
CA LYS A 5 9.09 -5.44 -9.44
C LYS A 5 9.64 -4.02 -9.23
N LEU A 6 9.42 -3.48 -8.04
CA LEU A 6 10.04 -2.23 -7.62
C LEU A 6 11.56 -2.43 -7.50
N GLU A 7 12.34 -1.52 -8.03
CA GLU A 7 13.80 -1.54 -8.00
C GLU A 7 14.36 -0.32 -7.24
N LEU A 8 15.60 -0.41 -6.79
CA LEU A 8 16.25 0.65 -6.02
C LEU A 8 16.33 1.97 -6.83
N ASN A 9 16.55 1.87 -8.13
CA ASN A 9 16.66 3.03 -9.02
C ASN A 9 15.31 3.74 -9.25
N ASP A 10 14.19 3.12 -8.89
CA ASP A 10 12.86 3.73 -9.04
C ASP A 10 12.53 4.73 -7.93
N LEU A 11 13.23 4.69 -6.79
CA LEU A 11 12.80 5.35 -5.58
C LEU A 11 12.60 6.86 -5.75
N GLU A 12 13.48 7.54 -6.48
CA GLU A 12 13.31 8.99 -6.72
C GLU A 12 12.09 9.25 -7.61
N SER A 13 11.89 8.48 -8.66
CA SER A 13 10.72 8.60 -9.53
C SER A 13 9.42 8.28 -8.79
N VAL A 14 9.43 7.29 -7.90
CA VAL A 14 8.30 6.96 -7.01
C VAL A 14 8.03 8.10 -6.05
N ARG A 15 9.04 8.73 -5.45
CA ARG A 15 8.87 9.87 -4.55
C ARG A 15 8.16 11.02 -5.26
N VAL A 16 8.65 11.42 -6.44
CA VAL A 16 8.04 12.48 -7.25
C VAL A 16 6.60 12.12 -7.64
N PHE A 17 6.35 10.88 -8.02
CA PHE A 17 5.03 10.37 -8.39
C PHE A 17 4.03 10.43 -7.22
N THR A 18 4.46 10.02 -6.02
CA THR A 18 3.59 10.03 -4.83
C THR A 18 3.35 11.44 -4.30
N ASP A 19 4.35 12.32 -4.35
CA ASP A 19 4.19 13.72 -3.97
C ASP A 19 3.14 14.45 -4.82
N LYS A 20 3.13 14.17 -6.13
CA LYS A 20 2.16 14.75 -7.06
C LYS A 20 0.74 14.25 -6.83
N GLY A 21 0.58 12.98 -6.51
CA GLY A 21 -0.72 12.33 -6.54
C GLY A 21 -1.37 12.08 -5.17
N ILE A 22 -0.57 11.95 -4.10
CA ILE A 22 -1.11 11.67 -2.75
C ILE A 22 -1.02 12.90 -1.86
N GLY A 23 0.13 13.57 -1.87
CA GLY A 23 0.39 14.76 -1.07
C GLY A 23 1.88 15.04 -0.96
N LYS A 24 2.23 16.30 -0.87
CA LYS A 24 3.61 16.76 -0.76
C LYS A 24 4.31 16.15 0.47
N ASN A 25 5.52 15.65 0.27
CA ASN A 25 6.32 14.94 1.28
C ASN A 25 5.63 13.66 1.81
N TYR A 26 4.83 12.99 0.98
CA TYR A 26 4.19 11.73 1.37
C TYR A 26 5.21 10.67 1.83
N PHE A 27 6.35 10.60 1.14
CA PHE A 27 7.53 9.87 1.60
C PHE A 27 8.77 10.78 1.57
N SER A 28 9.56 10.77 2.64
CA SER A 28 10.95 11.20 2.55
C SER A 28 11.78 10.16 1.78
N ALA A 29 12.96 10.56 1.28
CA ALA A 29 13.87 9.64 0.59
C ALA A 29 14.30 8.47 1.51
N GLU A 30 14.56 8.78 2.79
CA GLU A 30 14.95 7.79 3.81
C GLU A 30 13.83 6.81 4.11
N GLU A 31 12.59 7.30 4.26
CA GLU A 31 11.41 6.46 4.48
C GLU A 31 11.14 5.55 3.30
N LEU A 32 11.24 6.07 2.08
CA LEU A 32 11.00 5.28 0.88
C LEU A 32 12.07 4.19 0.72
N ARG A 33 13.33 4.50 1.04
CA ARG A 33 14.39 3.51 1.08
C ARG A 33 14.13 2.41 2.13
N ALA A 34 13.77 2.80 3.35
CA ALA A 34 13.40 1.85 4.40
C ALA A 34 12.19 0.99 4.02
N ASN A 35 11.22 1.57 3.33
CA ASN A 35 10.05 0.85 2.81
C ASN A 35 10.44 -0.12 1.70
N PHE A 36 11.37 0.26 0.81
CA PHE A 36 11.91 -0.63 -0.20
C PHE A 36 12.63 -1.84 0.42
N GLU A 37 13.48 -1.61 1.41
CA GLU A 37 14.20 -2.68 2.12
C GLU A 37 13.23 -3.65 2.81
N LYS A 38 12.13 -3.14 3.40
CA LYS A 38 11.06 -3.95 3.99
C LYS A 38 10.21 -4.69 2.96
N SER A 39 10.23 -4.28 1.70
CA SER A 39 9.38 -4.85 0.64
C SER A 39 9.85 -6.20 0.14
N SER A 40 11.00 -6.70 0.60
CA SER A 40 11.54 -7.98 0.19
C SER A 40 11.91 -8.86 1.38
N PHE A 41 11.73 -10.17 1.20
CA PHE A 41 12.16 -11.18 2.15
C PHE A 41 12.57 -12.45 1.39
N ALA A 42 13.65 -13.10 1.83
CA ALA A 42 14.17 -14.33 1.21
C ALA A 42 14.32 -14.24 -0.33
N GLY A 43 14.70 -13.06 -0.86
CA GLY A 43 14.86 -12.83 -2.30
C GLY A 43 13.57 -12.55 -3.07
N VAL A 44 12.41 -12.56 -2.41
CA VAL A 44 11.10 -12.26 -3.01
C VAL A 44 10.73 -10.80 -2.78
N MET A 45 10.61 -10.02 -3.86
CA MET A 45 10.11 -8.64 -3.82
C MET A 45 8.58 -8.66 -3.85
N CYS A 46 7.94 -7.95 -2.91
CA CYS A 46 6.49 -7.86 -2.77
C CYS A 46 5.89 -6.55 -3.29
N SER A 47 6.73 -5.56 -3.59
CA SER A 47 6.29 -4.27 -4.14
C SER A 47 6.49 -4.22 -5.65
N PHE A 48 5.55 -3.56 -6.35
CA PHE A 48 5.51 -3.53 -7.81
C PHE A 48 5.21 -2.12 -8.30
N VAL A 49 5.71 -1.80 -9.47
CA VAL A 49 5.41 -0.58 -10.21
C VAL A 49 4.72 -0.90 -11.55
N LEU A 50 3.86 0.00 -11.97
CA LEU A 50 3.38 0.10 -13.33
C LEU A 50 4.21 1.17 -14.02
N VAL A 51 4.78 0.85 -15.18
CA VAL A 51 5.56 1.79 -15.98
C VAL A 51 5.02 1.86 -17.41
N ASP A 52 5.25 2.99 -18.05
CA ASP A 52 4.97 3.15 -19.48
C ASP A 52 6.14 2.66 -20.35
N ASP A 53 6.05 2.87 -21.67
CA ASP A 53 7.06 2.42 -22.63
C ASP A 53 8.37 3.25 -22.55
N ALA A 54 8.36 4.40 -21.84
CA ALA A 54 9.53 5.20 -21.52
C ALA A 54 10.06 4.95 -20.09
N ASP A 55 9.59 3.86 -19.42
CA ASP A 55 9.92 3.47 -18.05
C ASP A 55 9.54 4.52 -16.98
N GLN A 56 8.56 5.38 -17.28
CA GLN A 56 8.04 6.33 -16.31
C GLN A 56 7.04 5.66 -15.37
N ILE A 57 7.08 6.03 -14.10
CA ILE A 57 6.16 5.48 -13.07
C ILE A 57 4.73 5.97 -13.32
N MET A 58 3.83 5.05 -13.62
CA MET A 58 2.40 5.25 -13.82
C MET A 58 1.56 4.65 -12.69
N GLY A 59 2.16 3.87 -11.82
CA GLY A 59 1.50 3.28 -10.66
C GLY A 59 2.46 2.59 -9.71
N LEU A 60 2.01 2.45 -8.46
CA LEU A 60 2.76 1.82 -7.38
C LEU A 60 1.84 0.94 -6.54
N ARG A 61 2.25 -0.30 -6.28
CA ARG A 61 1.80 -1.11 -5.14
C ARG A 61 2.98 -1.27 -4.20
N LEU A 62 2.96 -0.57 -3.07
CA LEU A 62 3.89 -0.80 -1.98
C LEU A 62 3.30 -1.83 -1.03
N ALA A 63 4.03 -2.90 -0.77
CA ALA A 63 3.57 -4.04 0.00
C ALA A 63 4.72 -4.69 0.77
N TYR A 64 4.43 -5.19 1.96
CA TYR A 64 5.43 -5.79 2.84
C TYR A 64 5.16 -7.27 3.06
N PRO A 65 6.18 -8.12 2.97
CA PRO A 65 6.07 -9.56 3.15
C PRO A 65 5.57 -9.92 4.56
N PRO A 66 5.00 -11.13 4.75
CA PRO A 66 4.52 -11.59 6.05
C PRO A 66 5.62 -11.52 7.11
N GLY A 67 5.28 -10.99 8.29
CA GLY A 67 6.17 -10.83 9.44
C GLY A 67 7.17 -9.65 9.37
N ALA A 68 7.35 -8.98 8.24
CA ALA A 68 8.36 -7.93 8.08
C ALA A 68 7.87 -6.50 8.39
N TRP A 69 6.58 -6.27 8.63
CA TRP A 69 5.97 -4.95 8.69
C TRP A 69 5.36 -4.55 10.04
N SER A 70 5.44 -5.39 11.06
CA SER A 70 4.73 -5.29 12.34
C SER A 70 4.93 -3.98 13.14
N LYS A 71 5.76 -3.05 12.66
CA LYS A 71 6.06 -1.77 13.30
C LYS A 71 6.12 -0.65 12.26
N GLY A 72 5.01 -0.39 11.58
CA GLY A 72 4.89 0.72 10.62
C GLY A 72 4.27 1.98 11.24
N LYS A 73 4.21 3.06 10.45
CA LYS A 73 3.47 4.28 10.77
C LYS A 73 2.03 3.94 11.18
N GLY A 74 1.58 4.54 12.29
CA GLY A 74 0.20 4.42 12.72
C GLY A 74 -0.18 3.06 13.32
N ASN A 75 0.60 2.47 14.16
CA ASN A 75 0.44 1.18 14.88
C ASN A 75 -0.97 0.82 15.43
N LYS A 76 -2.02 1.29 14.79
CA LYS A 76 -3.41 0.98 15.14
C LYS A 76 -3.81 -0.27 14.37
N LEU A 77 -3.49 -1.44 14.93
CA LEU A 77 -3.75 -2.76 14.37
C LEU A 77 -4.59 -3.57 15.35
N ARG A 78 -5.40 -4.46 14.82
CA ARG A 78 -6.23 -5.41 15.59
C ARG A 78 -5.89 -6.86 15.23
N PRO A 79 -4.64 -7.33 15.53
CA PRO A 79 -4.23 -8.71 15.25
C PRO A 79 -5.08 -9.75 15.97
N ASP A 80 -5.75 -9.36 17.04
CA ASP A 80 -6.75 -10.17 17.74
C ASP A 80 -7.98 -10.53 16.88
N LEU A 81 -8.21 -9.79 15.79
CA LEU A 81 -9.33 -10.02 14.87
C LEU A 81 -8.92 -10.75 13.57
N TRP A 82 -7.63 -11.05 13.37
CA TRP A 82 -7.16 -11.59 12.10
C TRP A 82 -7.35 -13.10 11.94
N ASN A 83 -7.52 -13.85 13.03
CA ASN A 83 -7.64 -15.31 13.04
C ASN A 83 -6.47 -16.07 12.37
N VAL A 84 -5.35 -15.39 12.17
CA VAL A 84 -4.09 -15.93 11.63
C VAL A 84 -2.92 -15.28 12.36
N PRO A 85 -1.79 -15.99 12.55
CA PRO A 85 -0.59 -15.42 13.17
C PRO A 85 -0.05 -14.25 12.35
N ILE A 86 0.44 -13.21 13.03
CA ILE A 86 0.99 -12.00 12.37
C ILE A 86 2.13 -12.33 11.41
N GLU A 87 2.91 -13.36 11.68
CA GLU A 87 4.02 -13.84 10.86
C GLU A 87 3.55 -14.42 9.52
N LYS A 88 2.25 -14.69 9.39
CA LYS A 88 1.59 -15.20 8.17
C LYS A 88 0.75 -14.15 7.47
N VAL A 89 0.86 -12.88 7.87
CA VAL A 89 0.07 -11.79 7.30
C VAL A 89 0.99 -10.84 6.51
N GLY A 90 0.71 -10.68 5.21
CA GLY A 90 1.31 -9.63 4.40
C GLY A 90 0.57 -8.31 4.59
N TYR A 91 1.22 -7.20 4.25
CA TYR A 91 0.63 -5.87 4.40
C TYR A 91 0.63 -5.09 3.10
N PHE A 92 -0.53 -4.58 2.70
CA PHE A 92 -0.68 -3.63 1.62
C PHE A 92 -0.56 -2.20 2.16
N GLN A 93 0.58 -1.55 1.91
CA GLN A 93 0.86 -0.19 2.38
C GLN A 93 0.14 0.86 1.52
N SER A 94 0.36 0.84 0.22
CA SER A 94 -0.20 1.83 -0.70
C SER A 94 -0.50 1.22 -2.06
N LEU A 95 -1.60 1.65 -2.67
CA LEU A 95 -1.86 1.51 -4.10
C LEU A 95 -2.15 2.88 -4.67
N PHE A 96 -1.38 3.28 -5.65
CA PHE A 96 -1.58 4.53 -6.34
C PHE A 96 -1.40 4.36 -7.85
N LEU A 97 -2.26 4.99 -8.65
CA LEU A 97 -2.22 4.99 -10.10
C LEU A 97 -2.34 6.43 -10.60
N SER A 98 -1.61 6.75 -11.66
CA SER A 98 -1.83 8.01 -12.39
C SER A 98 -3.26 8.04 -12.97
N ASP A 99 -3.74 9.24 -13.29
CA ASP A 99 -5.08 9.40 -13.86
C ASP A 99 -5.23 8.63 -15.19
N GLU A 100 -4.16 8.58 -15.98
CA GLU A 100 -4.13 7.86 -17.25
C GLU A 100 -4.18 6.32 -17.10
N ALA A 101 -3.74 5.81 -15.95
CA ALA A 101 -3.74 4.37 -15.65
C ALA A 101 -5.00 3.92 -14.89
N GLN A 102 -5.77 4.87 -14.33
CA GLN A 102 -7.01 4.56 -13.63
C GLN A 102 -8.08 4.00 -14.57
N GLY A 103 -8.92 3.10 -14.07
CA GLY A 103 -9.99 2.48 -14.86
C GLY A 103 -9.54 1.41 -15.86
N LEU A 104 -8.24 1.26 -16.12
CA LEU A 104 -7.69 0.29 -17.09
C LEU A 104 -7.39 -1.10 -16.49
N GLY A 105 -7.78 -1.35 -15.23
CA GLY A 105 -7.59 -2.64 -14.58
C GLY A 105 -6.19 -2.91 -14.03
N PHE A 106 -5.30 -1.93 -13.99
CA PHE A 106 -3.94 -2.11 -13.48
C PHE A 106 -3.87 -2.22 -11.94
N GLY A 107 -4.80 -1.59 -11.20
CA GLY A 107 -4.85 -1.71 -9.75
C GLY A 107 -4.98 -3.16 -9.28
N PRO A 108 -5.98 -3.94 -9.74
CA PRO A 108 -6.07 -5.37 -9.48
C PRO A 108 -4.81 -6.14 -9.88
N LYS A 109 -4.27 -5.92 -11.06
CA LYS A 109 -3.07 -6.63 -11.55
C LYS A 109 -1.83 -6.39 -10.67
N LEU A 110 -1.60 -5.15 -10.21
CA LEU A 110 -0.55 -4.82 -9.25
C LEU A 110 -0.75 -5.54 -7.92
N SER A 111 -2.00 -5.61 -7.45
CA SER A 111 -2.32 -6.29 -6.19
C SER A 111 -2.23 -7.81 -6.31
N ASP A 112 -2.61 -8.39 -7.45
CA ASP A 112 -2.43 -9.82 -7.72
C ASP A 112 -0.95 -10.20 -7.75
N ALA A 113 -0.08 -9.38 -8.37
CA ALA A 113 1.36 -9.60 -8.37
C ALA A 113 1.93 -9.64 -6.94
N ALA A 114 1.51 -8.72 -6.07
CA ALA A 114 1.93 -8.71 -4.67
C ALA A 114 1.36 -9.91 -3.88
N ILE A 115 0.11 -10.32 -4.14
CA ILE A 115 -0.48 -11.52 -3.51
C ILE A 115 0.27 -12.78 -3.93
N LEU A 116 0.67 -12.91 -5.19
CA LEU A 116 1.47 -14.06 -5.63
C LEU A 116 2.80 -14.12 -4.88
N ALA A 117 3.49 -12.99 -4.72
CA ALA A 117 4.72 -12.92 -3.91
C ALA A 117 4.48 -13.28 -2.44
N PHE A 118 3.35 -12.84 -1.85
CA PHE A 118 2.97 -13.21 -0.49
C PHE A 118 2.72 -14.71 -0.34
N LYS A 119 2.04 -15.33 -1.30
CA LYS A 119 1.78 -16.78 -1.30
C LYS A 119 3.07 -17.57 -1.41
N GLU A 120 4.03 -17.13 -2.23
CA GLU A 120 5.36 -17.72 -2.32
C GLU A 120 6.08 -17.71 -0.96
N LEU A 121 5.86 -16.67 -0.14
CA LEU A 121 6.39 -16.54 1.21
C LEU A 121 5.51 -17.20 2.30
N GLY A 122 4.47 -17.92 1.92
CA GLY A 122 3.60 -18.66 2.83
C GLY A 122 2.65 -17.79 3.66
N ALA A 123 2.26 -16.62 3.14
CA ALA A 123 1.20 -15.81 3.75
C ALA A 123 -0.15 -16.51 3.70
N LEU A 124 -0.95 -16.34 4.76
CA LEU A 124 -2.32 -16.84 4.87
C LEU A 124 -3.36 -15.71 4.75
N ALA A 125 -2.95 -14.47 4.96
CA ALA A 125 -3.81 -13.30 4.82
C ALA A 125 -3.01 -12.06 4.42
N VAL A 126 -3.74 -11.03 3.97
CA VAL A 126 -3.24 -9.68 3.71
C VAL A 126 -4.08 -8.69 4.49
N VAL A 127 -3.45 -7.76 5.20
CA VAL A 127 -4.10 -6.65 5.91
C VAL A 127 -3.73 -5.33 5.24
N THR A 128 -4.63 -4.37 5.30
CA THR A 128 -4.42 -3.00 4.81
C THR A 128 -5.25 -2.00 5.61
N HIS A 129 -4.85 -0.73 5.57
CA HIS A 129 -5.62 0.40 6.07
C HIS A 129 -6.16 1.22 4.90
N ALA A 130 -7.45 1.09 4.65
CA ALA A 130 -8.13 1.82 3.59
C ALA A 130 -8.48 3.25 4.04
N TRP A 131 -8.16 4.24 3.21
CA TRP A 131 -8.57 5.62 3.46
C TRP A 131 -10.08 5.78 3.24
N LYS A 132 -10.81 6.01 4.34
CA LYS A 132 -12.28 6.08 4.34
C LYS A 132 -12.81 7.28 3.56
N GLU A 133 -12.18 8.43 3.71
CA GLU A 133 -12.56 9.68 3.07
C GLU A 133 -12.00 9.82 1.63
N SER A 134 -11.46 8.75 1.06
CA SER A 134 -10.96 8.75 -0.32
C SER A 134 -12.05 9.21 -1.32
N PRO A 135 -11.71 9.95 -2.39
CA PRO A 135 -12.68 10.44 -3.36
C PRO A 135 -13.65 9.33 -3.81
N ASN A 136 -14.95 9.60 -3.71
CA ASN A 136 -16.03 8.63 -4.00
C ASN A 136 -15.93 7.33 -3.21
N ASN A 137 -15.22 7.31 -2.07
CA ASN A 137 -14.93 6.12 -1.28
C ASN A 137 -14.23 5.01 -2.12
N SER A 138 -13.37 5.44 -3.04
CA SER A 138 -12.73 4.57 -4.04
C SER A 138 -11.85 3.49 -3.41
N SER A 139 -11.11 3.82 -2.35
CA SER A 139 -10.22 2.89 -1.64
C SER A 139 -10.98 1.70 -1.08
N ILE A 140 -12.04 1.94 -0.30
CA ILE A 140 -12.84 0.86 0.30
C ILE A 140 -13.60 0.08 -0.77
N LYS A 141 -14.21 0.76 -1.75
CA LYS A 141 -14.92 0.09 -2.86
C LYS A 141 -14.00 -0.84 -3.65
N TYR A 142 -12.79 -0.38 -3.92
CA TYR A 142 -11.78 -1.18 -4.59
C TYR A 142 -11.45 -2.44 -3.78
N LEU A 143 -11.08 -2.27 -2.51
CA LEU A 143 -10.67 -3.38 -1.65
C LEU A 143 -11.80 -4.40 -1.42
N LYS A 144 -13.05 -3.94 -1.22
CA LYS A 144 -14.21 -4.84 -1.12
C LYS A 144 -14.40 -5.67 -2.39
N ARG A 145 -14.30 -5.06 -3.58
CA ARG A 145 -14.36 -5.78 -4.86
C ARG A 145 -13.20 -6.77 -5.01
N PHE A 146 -12.06 -6.46 -4.42
CA PHE A 146 -10.88 -7.31 -4.42
C PHE A 146 -10.93 -8.42 -3.34
N GLY A 147 -12.03 -8.49 -2.56
CA GLY A 147 -12.32 -9.54 -1.59
C GLY A 147 -11.80 -9.26 -0.18
N PHE A 148 -11.56 -7.99 0.16
CA PHE A 148 -11.25 -7.59 1.54
C PHE A 148 -12.52 -7.31 2.34
N GLU A 149 -12.47 -7.62 3.63
CA GLU A 149 -13.51 -7.33 4.63
C GLU A 149 -13.02 -6.31 5.65
N ILE A 150 -13.89 -5.41 6.12
CA ILE A 150 -13.57 -4.46 7.17
C ILE A 150 -13.61 -5.20 8.51
N ILE A 151 -12.58 -5.05 9.32
CA ILE A 151 -12.47 -5.67 10.65
C ILE A 151 -12.39 -4.65 11.78
N ALA A 152 -11.88 -3.45 11.52
CA ALA A 152 -11.82 -2.36 12.51
C ALA A 152 -11.80 -0.99 11.86
N THR A 153 -12.19 0.04 12.62
CA THR A 153 -12.16 1.45 12.21
C THR A 153 -11.23 2.23 13.13
N HIS A 154 -10.29 2.96 12.56
CA HIS A 154 -9.31 3.77 13.30
C HIS A 154 -9.47 5.25 12.94
N LYS A 155 -10.09 6.03 13.81
CA LYS A 155 -10.22 7.48 13.65
C LYS A 155 -8.86 8.17 13.79
N HIS A 156 -8.65 9.22 13.01
CA HIS A 156 -7.40 10.01 13.02
C HIS A 156 -6.15 9.13 12.89
N TYR A 157 -6.21 8.17 11.98
CA TYR A 157 -5.18 7.14 11.84
C TYR A 157 -3.80 7.73 11.52
N TRP A 158 -3.76 8.74 10.64
CA TRP A 158 -2.51 9.38 10.19
C TRP A 158 -2.17 10.67 10.92
N ILE A 159 -2.76 10.97 12.10
CA ILE A 159 -2.59 12.25 12.79
C ILE A 159 -1.13 12.54 13.17
N ASP A 160 -0.36 11.49 13.46
CA ASP A 160 1.05 11.57 13.85
C ASP A 160 2.02 11.45 12.66
N VAL A 161 1.49 11.36 11.44
CA VAL A 161 2.30 11.23 10.22
C VAL A 161 2.61 12.62 9.66
N ASP A 162 3.88 12.89 9.44
CA ASP A 162 4.36 14.20 8.98
C ASP A 162 4.28 14.33 7.43
N TYR A 163 3.06 14.48 6.92
CA TYR A 163 2.82 14.81 5.51
C TYR A 163 1.64 15.77 5.39
N GLU A 164 1.51 16.43 4.25
CA GLU A 164 0.38 17.30 3.95
C GLU A 164 -0.73 16.48 3.26
N CYS A 165 -1.80 16.19 4.00
CA CYS A 165 -2.95 15.46 3.50
C CYS A 165 -3.70 16.31 2.45
N SER A 166 -4.03 15.71 1.31
CA SER A 166 -4.76 16.39 0.24
C SER A 166 -6.19 16.81 0.61
N LEU A 167 -6.75 16.22 1.67
CA LEU A 167 -8.11 16.55 2.16
C LEU A 167 -8.07 17.54 3.33
N ASP A 168 -7.28 17.27 4.36
CA ASP A 168 -7.31 17.98 5.64
C ASP A 168 -6.11 18.93 5.83
N GLY A 169 -5.11 18.88 4.98
CA GLY A 169 -3.83 19.53 5.23
C GLY A 169 -3.04 18.82 6.34
N LYS A 170 -2.51 19.58 7.28
CA LYS A 170 -1.72 19.08 8.40
C LYS A 170 -2.24 19.62 9.74
N PRO A 171 -2.47 18.76 10.77
CA PRO A 171 -2.36 17.31 10.79
C PRO A 171 -3.53 16.59 10.07
N CYS A 172 -3.26 15.42 9.50
CA CYS A 172 -4.30 14.60 8.88
C CYS A 172 -5.26 14.03 9.93
N LYS A 173 -6.58 14.23 9.73
CA LYS A 173 -7.64 13.71 10.62
C LYS A 173 -8.43 12.56 10.02
N CYS A 174 -7.97 12.05 8.89
CA CYS A 174 -8.65 10.98 8.17
C CYS A 174 -8.77 9.68 8.98
N THR A 175 -9.83 8.93 8.65
CA THR A 175 -10.14 7.63 9.24
C THR A 175 -9.59 6.51 8.35
N ALA A 176 -8.98 5.49 8.96
CA ALA A 176 -8.65 4.27 8.27
C ALA A 176 -9.63 3.15 8.62
N GLU A 177 -10.06 2.40 7.61
CA GLU A 177 -10.69 1.10 7.81
C GLU A 177 -9.62 0.02 7.69
N GLU A 178 -9.38 -0.70 8.78
CA GLU A 178 -8.52 -1.90 8.76
C GLU A 178 -9.29 -3.02 8.06
N MET A 179 -8.70 -3.55 7.01
CA MET A 179 -9.34 -4.56 6.19
C MET A 179 -8.43 -5.77 6.01
N ILE A 180 -9.02 -6.97 5.95
CA ILE A 180 -8.33 -8.24 5.78
C ILE A 180 -8.86 -9.00 4.57
N LYS A 181 -7.96 -9.74 3.90
CA LYS A 181 -8.29 -10.74 2.89
C LYS A 181 -7.51 -12.01 3.20
N TYR A 182 -8.21 -13.13 3.33
CA TYR A 182 -7.59 -14.47 3.43
C TYR A 182 -7.18 -14.98 2.03
N LEU A 183 -6.05 -15.71 1.94
CA LEU A 183 -5.39 -16.11 0.69
C LEU A 183 -5.57 -17.59 0.33
#